data_418a3bb74204e78dd15f9e589766da17
#
_entry.id   418a3bb74204e78dd15f9e589766da17
#
_cell.length_a   1.000
_cell.length_b   1.000
_cell.length_c   1.000
_cell.angle_alpha   90.00
_cell.angle_beta   90.00
_cell.angle_gamma   90.00
#
_symmetry.space_group_name_H-M   'P 1'
#
loop_
_entity.id
_entity.type
_entity.pdbx_description
1 polymer ?
#
loop_
_entity_poly.entity_id
_entity_poly.type
_entity_poly.pdbx_seq_one_letter_code
_entity_poly.pdbx_strand_id
1 'polypeptide(L)'
;MIQSPPITGVAGQEGRETMKLANVLLAGMLFLAGSARAAEVNSGETLIHAMHDRYASSWYKTVTFVQKSTTFNADGTTKAETWYEAALLPGRLRIDIGPPSDGKGYLLVDGNVTIFHGGQVKDTRKQTNMLLVLGFDVYAQSPETTLAIAKAEGFDADKFHEDTWEGKPVYVFGAEKGDLKSKQFWVEKERLLFVRLLEPDAKDSEKIQDIRFADYRPLGKGWIAALVEVHDGGKKVFSEEYSDIKMNAKLDPAIYDPKQFTTAHWEK
;
A
#
# COMPACT_ATOMS: atom_id res chain seq x y z
N MET A 1 -44.06 -16.02 -60.43
CA MET A 1 -45.39 -15.68 -61.03
C MET A 1 -45.84 -14.42 -60.34
N ILE A 2 -45.75 -13.33 -61.06
CA ILE A 2 -46.91 -12.49 -61.44
C ILE A 2 -47.34 -11.61 -60.23
N GLN A 3 -47.43 -10.33 -60.23
CA GLN A 3 -47.32 -9.16 -61.13
C GLN A 3 -47.75 -7.96 -60.32
N SER A 4 -47.01 -6.83 -60.44
CA SER A 4 -47.54 -5.47 -60.20
C SER A 4 -48.59 -5.13 -61.33
N PRO A 5 -49.21 -3.96 -61.42
CA PRO A 5 -49.29 -2.67 -60.80
C PRO A 5 -50.72 -2.11 -60.70
N PRO A 6 -51.13 -0.85 -60.93
CA PRO A 6 -50.47 0.42 -61.15
C PRO A 6 -51.09 1.64 -60.42
N ILE A 7 -50.33 2.71 -60.42
CA ILE A 7 -50.48 4.18 -60.58
C ILE A 7 -51.91 4.75 -60.83
N THR A 8 -52.20 5.89 -60.17
CA THR A 8 -52.71 7.20 -60.64
C THR A 8 -53.07 8.01 -59.38
N GLY A 9 -52.79 9.28 -59.18
CA GLY A 9 -52.57 10.43 -60.00
C GLY A 9 -53.43 11.57 -59.48
N VAL A 10 -52.88 12.80 -59.53
CA VAL A 10 -53.59 14.11 -59.58
C VAL A 10 -53.59 14.97 -58.28
N ALA A 11 -52.70 15.88 -58.23
CA ALA A 11 -52.68 17.34 -58.14
C ALA A 11 -53.82 18.07 -57.38
N GLY A 12 -53.41 19.09 -56.64
CA GLY A 12 -54.25 20.24 -56.34
C GLY A 12 -53.82 21.09 -55.14
N GLN A 13 -53.02 22.13 -55.43
CA GLN A 13 -53.11 23.52 -55.03
C GLN A 13 -53.03 23.98 -53.57
N GLU A 14 -52.01 24.77 -53.36
CA GLU A 14 -51.89 26.09 -52.72
C GLU A 14 -52.61 26.40 -51.42
N GLY A 15 -51.84 26.77 -50.47
CA GLY A 15 -52.22 27.50 -49.26
C GLY A 15 -50.97 28.10 -48.58
N ARG A 16 -50.61 29.35 -49.01
CA ARG A 16 -49.65 30.17 -48.28
C ARG A 16 -50.20 30.52 -46.90
N GLU A 17 -49.45 30.22 -45.84
CA GLU A 17 -49.50 31.03 -44.62
C GLU A 17 -48.19 30.98 -43.87
N THR A 18 -47.62 32.16 -43.83
CA THR A 18 -46.77 32.83 -42.80
C THR A 18 -45.94 32.03 -41.86
N MET A 19 -44.69 32.17 -42.13
CA MET A 19 -43.51 31.96 -41.30
C MET A 19 -43.66 32.63 -39.93
N LYS A 20 -43.70 31.86 -38.83
CA LYS A 20 -43.34 32.34 -37.49
C LYS A 20 -42.04 31.67 -37.09
N LEU A 21 -40.96 32.50 -37.06
CA LEU A 21 -39.70 32.12 -36.46
C LEU A 21 -39.92 31.85 -34.98
N ALA A 22 -39.77 30.61 -34.56
CA ALA A 22 -39.55 30.26 -33.18
C ALA A 22 -38.06 30.13 -32.93
N ASN A 23 -37.47 31.13 -32.26
CA ASN A 23 -36.11 31.10 -31.75
C ASN A 23 -36.03 30.01 -30.70
N VAL A 24 -35.43 28.87 -31.03
CA VAL A 24 -34.98 27.87 -30.04
C VAL A 24 -33.61 28.35 -29.55
N LEU A 25 -33.58 28.99 -28.41
CA LEU A 25 -32.38 29.23 -27.61
C LEU A 25 -31.87 27.87 -27.11
N LEU A 26 -30.88 27.32 -27.81
CA LEU A 26 -30.12 26.18 -27.36
C LEU A 26 -29.15 26.68 -26.27
N ALA A 27 -29.58 26.67 -25.03
CA ALA A 27 -28.69 26.92 -23.87
C ALA A 27 -27.69 25.78 -23.79
N GLY A 28 -26.51 25.99 -24.38
CA GLY A 28 -25.36 25.13 -24.21
C GLY A 28 -24.90 25.16 -22.75
N MET A 29 -25.28 24.18 -21.94
CA MET A 29 -24.62 23.89 -20.68
C MET A 29 -23.21 23.40 -20.99
N LEU A 30 -22.22 24.29 -20.95
CA LEU A 30 -20.84 23.92 -20.81
C LEU A 30 -20.69 23.25 -19.43
N PHE A 31 -20.70 21.93 -19.39
CA PHE A 31 -20.14 21.19 -18.28
C PHE A 31 -18.63 21.46 -18.28
N LEU A 32 -18.20 22.43 -17.50
CA LEU A 32 -16.84 22.54 -17.03
C LEU A 32 -16.62 21.31 -16.14
N ALA A 33 -16.23 20.20 -16.76
CA ALA A 33 -15.61 19.11 -16.06
C ALA A 33 -14.29 19.67 -15.52
N GLY A 34 -14.34 20.20 -14.29
CA GLY A 34 -13.17 20.52 -13.51
C GLY A 34 -12.40 19.23 -13.32
N SER A 35 -11.42 18.99 -14.19
CA SER A 35 -10.39 17.98 -13.93
C SER A 35 -9.73 18.40 -12.63
N ALA A 36 -10.07 17.75 -11.52
CA ALA A 36 -9.29 17.84 -10.31
C ALA A 36 -7.87 17.45 -10.69
N ARG A 37 -7.01 18.44 -10.86
CA ARG A 37 -5.60 18.23 -11.16
C ARG A 37 -5.05 17.55 -9.92
N ALA A 38 -4.60 16.30 -10.05
CA ALA A 38 -3.88 15.63 -8.96
C ALA A 38 -2.78 16.59 -8.49
N ALA A 39 -2.69 16.82 -7.20
CA ALA A 39 -1.68 17.69 -6.62
C ALA A 39 -0.31 17.21 -7.11
N GLU A 40 0.53 18.15 -7.55
CA GLU A 40 1.87 17.84 -8.03
C GLU A 40 2.71 17.33 -6.86
N VAL A 41 3.30 16.16 -7.01
CA VAL A 41 4.20 15.58 -6.01
C VAL A 41 5.59 16.19 -6.21
N ASN A 42 5.96 17.12 -5.35
CA ASN A 42 7.21 17.88 -5.42
C ASN A 42 7.97 17.97 -4.10
N SER A 43 7.50 17.26 -3.07
CA SER A 43 8.13 17.18 -1.75
C SER A 43 7.76 15.86 -1.08
N GLY A 44 8.46 15.50 0.00
CA GLY A 44 8.10 14.34 0.81
C GLY A 44 6.72 14.46 1.44
N GLU A 45 6.31 15.67 1.83
CA GLU A 45 4.97 15.93 2.36
C GLU A 45 3.90 15.66 1.31
N THR A 46 4.03 16.25 0.12
CA THR A 46 3.07 16.04 -0.98
C THR A 46 3.06 14.59 -1.47
N LEU A 47 4.18 13.86 -1.35
CA LEU A 47 4.23 12.42 -1.64
C LEU A 47 3.35 11.62 -0.67
N ILE A 48 3.51 11.84 0.63
CA ILE A 48 2.72 11.11 1.66
C ILE A 48 1.22 11.43 1.52
N HIS A 49 0.87 12.70 1.26
CA HIS A 49 -0.50 13.07 0.93
C HIS A 49 -1.02 12.32 -0.31
N ALA A 50 -0.24 12.29 -1.38
CA ALA A 50 -0.64 11.60 -2.62
C ALA A 50 -0.83 10.09 -2.43
N MET A 51 0.05 9.43 -1.63
CA MET A 51 -0.10 8.01 -1.29
C MET A 51 -1.41 7.75 -0.54
N HIS A 52 -1.69 8.54 0.50
CA HIS A 52 -2.91 8.45 1.26
C HIS A 52 -4.15 8.71 0.39
N ASP A 53 -4.21 9.85 -0.28
CA ASP A 53 -5.40 10.30 -1.02
C ASP A 53 -5.76 9.35 -2.17
N ARG A 54 -4.76 8.70 -2.75
CA ARG A 54 -4.96 7.69 -3.80
C ARG A 54 -5.84 6.53 -3.33
N TYR A 55 -5.78 6.15 -2.04
CA TYR A 55 -6.38 4.92 -1.52
C TYR A 55 -7.25 5.09 -0.28
N ALA A 56 -7.26 6.21 0.42
CA ALA A 56 -7.90 6.41 1.72
C ALA A 56 -9.36 5.93 1.81
N SER A 57 -10.14 6.10 0.74
CA SER A 57 -11.54 5.67 0.69
C SER A 57 -11.73 4.19 0.33
N SER A 58 -10.66 3.49 -0.05
CA SER A 58 -10.74 2.17 -0.69
C SER A 58 -9.73 1.15 -0.18
N TRP A 59 -8.76 1.57 0.66
CA TRP A 59 -7.82 0.64 1.29
C TRP A 59 -8.53 -0.29 2.25
N TYR A 60 -8.03 -1.51 2.40
CA TYR A 60 -8.59 -2.48 3.34
C TYR A 60 -8.29 -2.10 4.80
N LYS A 61 -9.19 -2.45 5.70
CA LYS A 61 -9.05 -2.18 7.15
C LYS A 61 -8.33 -3.30 7.88
N THR A 62 -8.50 -4.53 7.40
CA THR A 62 -7.80 -5.70 7.93
C THR A 62 -7.26 -6.50 6.78
N VAL A 63 -6.13 -7.14 7.00
CA VAL A 63 -5.58 -8.14 6.09
C VAL A 63 -4.96 -9.27 6.92
N THR A 64 -5.16 -10.51 6.46
CA THR A 64 -4.50 -11.69 7.00
C THR A 64 -3.80 -12.42 5.88
N PHE A 65 -2.68 -13.05 6.17
CA PHE A 65 -1.93 -13.85 5.22
C PHE A 65 -1.05 -14.87 5.93
N VAL A 66 -0.67 -15.87 5.18
CA VAL A 66 0.36 -16.84 5.57
C VAL A 66 1.66 -16.43 4.90
N GLN A 67 2.71 -16.31 5.67
CA GLN A 67 4.03 -15.91 5.22
C GLN A 67 4.99 -17.08 5.29
N LYS A 68 5.67 -17.37 4.19
CA LYS A 68 6.86 -18.19 4.19
C LYS A 68 8.07 -17.29 4.36
N SER A 69 8.67 -17.33 5.55
CA SER A 69 9.89 -16.57 5.89
C SER A 69 11.11 -17.43 5.64
N THR A 70 12.04 -16.95 4.81
CA THR A 70 13.27 -17.67 4.49
C THR A 70 14.49 -16.86 4.89
N THR A 71 15.31 -17.37 5.80
CA THR A 71 16.62 -16.82 6.15
C THR A 71 17.68 -17.44 5.24
N PHE A 72 18.58 -16.62 4.68
CA PHE A 72 19.71 -17.03 3.86
C PHE A 72 20.99 -16.83 4.66
N ASN A 73 21.63 -17.91 5.05
CA ASN A 73 22.85 -17.89 5.87
C ASN A 73 24.09 -17.61 5.04
N ALA A 74 25.13 -17.09 5.68
CA ALA A 74 26.41 -16.78 5.02
C ALA A 74 27.12 -18.02 4.42
N ASP A 75 26.85 -19.21 4.96
CA ASP A 75 27.36 -20.50 4.47
C ASP A 75 26.60 -21.06 3.26
N GLY A 76 25.59 -20.33 2.77
CA GLY A 76 24.76 -20.73 1.64
C GLY A 76 23.56 -21.62 2.00
N THR A 77 23.41 -21.98 3.28
CA THR A 77 22.22 -22.72 3.74
C THR A 77 21.02 -21.79 3.90
N THR A 78 19.82 -22.35 3.87
CA THR A 78 18.59 -21.61 4.11
C THR A 78 17.77 -22.26 5.22
N LYS A 79 17.03 -21.41 5.97
CA LYS A 79 16.05 -21.86 6.94
C LYS A 79 14.71 -21.22 6.61
N ALA A 80 13.69 -22.04 6.39
CA ALA A 80 12.33 -21.54 6.16
C ALA A 80 11.44 -21.80 7.38
N GLU A 81 10.58 -20.83 7.70
CA GLU A 81 9.56 -20.92 8.76
C GLU A 81 8.23 -20.40 8.19
N THR A 82 7.12 -20.93 8.67
CA THR A 82 5.79 -20.40 8.34
C THR A 82 5.36 -19.44 9.44
N TRP A 83 4.94 -18.24 9.04
CA TRP A 83 4.38 -17.24 9.94
C TRP A 83 2.93 -16.98 9.56
N TYR A 84 2.10 -16.65 10.52
CA TYR A 84 0.70 -16.31 10.33
C TYR A 84 0.48 -14.88 10.79
N GLU A 85 -0.05 -14.05 9.91
CA GLU A 85 -0.14 -12.62 10.18
C GLU A 85 -1.56 -12.09 10.06
N ALA A 86 -1.91 -11.22 11.00
CA ALA A 86 -3.17 -10.51 11.02
C ALA A 86 -2.93 -9.05 11.33
N ALA A 87 -3.26 -8.17 10.39
CA ALA A 87 -3.16 -6.72 10.57
C ALA A 87 -4.54 -6.08 10.70
N LEU A 88 -4.66 -5.13 11.62
CA LEU A 88 -5.76 -4.17 11.74
C LEU A 88 -5.17 -2.76 11.59
N LEU A 89 -5.45 -2.15 10.46
CA LEU A 89 -4.86 -0.88 10.07
C LEU A 89 -5.68 0.32 10.55
N PRO A 90 -5.00 1.36 11.02
CA PRO A 90 -3.56 1.47 11.18
C PRO A 90 -3.04 0.89 12.50
N GLY A 91 -1.76 0.56 12.55
CA GLY A 91 -0.95 0.45 13.76
C GLY A 91 -1.01 -0.88 14.51
N ARG A 92 -1.71 -1.91 14.01
CA ARG A 92 -1.80 -3.19 14.70
C ARG A 92 -1.43 -4.36 13.79
N LEU A 93 -0.49 -5.17 14.25
CA LEU A 93 -0.08 -6.39 13.57
C LEU A 93 0.21 -7.49 14.60
N ARG A 94 -0.38 -8.64 14.40
CA ARG A 94 -0.04 -9.87 15.10
C ARG A 94 0.71 -10.79 14.16
N ILE A 95 1.79 -11.36 14.64
CA ILE A 95 2.63 -12.36 13.96
C ILE A 95 2.75 -13.59 14.85
N ASP A 96 2.24 -14.72 14.40
CA ASP A 96 2.48 -16.02 15.02
C ASP A 96 3.55 -16.77 14.21
N ILE A 97 4.66 -17.16 14.84
CA ILE A 97 5.78 -17.85 14.21
C ILE A 97 5.66 -19.36 14.46
N GLY A 98 5.41 -20.12 13.41
CA GLY A 98 5.02 -21.51 13.49
C GLY A 98 3.57 -21.67 13.99
N PRO A 99 3.18 -22.86 14.45
CA PRO A 99 1.83 -23.09 14.98
C PRO A 99 1.48 -22.08 16.09
N PRO A 100 0.30 -21.43 16.07
CA PRO A 100 -0.10 -20.49 17.12
C PRO A 100 -0.06 -21.09 18.53
N SER A 101 -0.23 -22.43 18.66
CA SER A 101 -0.08 -23.17 19.93
C SER A 101 1.31 -23.07 20.55
N ASP A 102 2.35 -22.77 19.77
CA ASP A 102 3.72 -22.65 20.28
C ASP A 102 3.91 -21.36 21.08
N GLY A 103 2.98 -20.39 20.95
CA GLY A 103 3.00 -19.12 21.64
C GLY A 103 4.28 -18.33 21.34
N LYS A 104 4.81 -18.43 20.11
CA LYS A 104 5.97 -17.69 19.61
C LYS A 104 5.51 -16.64 18.61
N GLY A 105 5.91 -15.40 18.80
CA GLY A 105 5.57 -14.36 17.85
C GLY A 105 5.71 -12.95 18.38
N TYR A 106 5.02 -12.03 17.72
CA TYR A 106 5.07 -10.59 18.00
C TYR A 106 3.66 -10.00 18.00
N LEU A 107 3.46 -9.02 18.87
CA LEU A 107 2.38 -8.04 18.75
C LEU A 107 2.98 -6.66 18.55
N LEU A 108 2.57 -6.02 17.48
CA LEU A 108 2.82 -4.62 17.20
C LEU A 108 1.51 -3.89 17.43
N VAL A 109 1.46 -3.02 18.43
CA VAL A 109 0.24 -2.30 18.81
C VAL A 109 0.62 -0.87 19.15
N ASP A 110 0.11 0.07 18.37
CA ASP A 110 0.21 1.51 18.62
C ASP A 110 1.67 1.95 18.96
N GLY A 111 2.64 1.50 18.14
CA GLY A 111 4.07 1.84 18.25
C GLY A 111 4.84 1.10 19.33
N ASN A 112 4.27 0.02 19.88
CA ASN A 112 4.96 -0.89 20.78
C ASN A 112 5.09 -2.27 20.15
N VAL A 113 6.22 -2.93 20.38
CA VAL A 113 6.44 -4.34 20.03
C VAL A 113 6.50 -5.16 21.31
N THR A 114 5.67 -6.19 21.40
CA THR A 114 5.72 -7.20 22.44
C THR A 114 6.17 -8.53 21.84
N ILE A 115 7.20 -9.15 22.41
CA ILE A 115 7.81 -10.41 21.93
C ILE A 115 7.36 -11.55 22.84
N PHE A 116 6.90 -12.64 22.22
CA PHE A 116 6.43 -13.83 22.89
C PHE A 116 7.32 -15.04 22.59
N HIS A 117 7.52 -15.88 23.59
CA HIS A 117 8.14 -17.19 23.45
C HIS A 117 7.53 -18.16 24.46
N GLY A 118 6.96 -19.26 23.98
CA GLY A 118 6.24 -20.23 24.80
C GLY A 118 5.04 -19.59 25.53
N GLY A 119 4.33 -18.68 24.88
CA GLY A 119 3.17 -17.99 25.42
C GLY A 119 3.47 -16.92 26.46
N GLN A 120 4.73 -16.68 26.78
CA GLN A 120 5.15 -15.69 27.78
C GLN A 120 5.76 -14.47 27.10
N VAL A 121 5.44 -13.27 27.63
CA VAL A 121 6.11 -12.03 27.24
C VAL A 121 7.58 -12.12 27.61
N LYS A 122 8.46 -11.90 26.64
CA LYS A 122 9.92 -11.85 26.83
C LYS A 122 10.44 -10.41 26.84
N ASP A 123 9.83 -9.55 26.07
CA ASP A 123 10.18 -8.15 25.97
C ASP A 123 9.01 -7.32 25.52
N THR A 124 8.96 -6.05 25.93
CA THR A 124 8.03 -5.05 25.41
C THR A 124 8.78 -3.72 25.33
N ARG A 125 8.79 -3.13 24.14
CA ARG A 125 9.49 -1.86 23.92
C ARG A 125 8.80 -1.00 22.87
N LYS A 126 9.06 0.32 22.93
CA LYS A 126 8.70 1.22 21.84
C LYS A 126 9.56 0.89 20.61
N GLN A 127 8.93 0.59 19.54
CA GLN A 127 9.57 0.34 18.25
C GLN A 127 8.56 0.49 17.14
N THR A 128 8.82 1.44 16.25
CA THR A 128 8.03 1.60 15.02
C THR A 128 8.45 0.53 14.02
N ASN A 129 7.47 -0.13 13.42
CA ASN A 129 7.72 -0.99 12.27
C ASN A 129 7.46 -0.19 10.99
N MET A 130 8.54 0.29 10.35
CA MET A 130 8.43 1.10 9.13
C MET A 130 7.86 0.33 7.94
N LEU A 131 7.94 -1.00 7.92
CA LEU A 131 7.33 -1.81 6.86
C LEU A 131 5.80 -1.82 7.00
N LEU A 132 5.29 -1.89 8.25
CA LEU A 132 3.86 -1.72 8.51
C LEU A 132 3.39 -0.30 8.14
N VAL A 133 4.14 0.72 8.57
CA VAL A 133 3.79 2.12 8.31
C VAL A 133 3.77 2.42 6.80
N LEU A 134 4.84 2.09 6.08
CA LEU A 134 4.99 2.47 4.67
C LEU A 134 4.28 1.50 3.71
N GLY A 135 4.19 0.22 4.05
CA GLY A 135 3.54 -0.80 3.23
C GLY A 135 2.03 -0.84 3.38
N PHE A 136 1.50 -0.36 4.52
CA PHE A 136 0.08 -0.52 4.85
C PHE A 136 -0.57 0.73 5.44
N ASP A 137 -0.05 1.27 6.54
CA ASP A 137 -0.72 2.31 7.33
C ASP A 137 -0.78 3.65 6.61
N VAL A 138 0.23 4.00 5.78
CA VAL A 138 0.29 5.25 5.01
C VAL A 138 -0.97 5.47 4.14
N TYR A 139 -1.62 4.40 3.73
CA TYR A 139 -2.84 4.43 2.93
C TYR A 139 -4.13 4.52 3.77
N ALA A 140 -4.03 4.34 5.09
CA ALA A 140 -5.17 4.23 6.01
C ALA A 140 -5.20 5.28 7.12
N GLN A 141 -4.02 5.80 7.53
CA GLN A 141 -3.91 6.84 8.58
C GLN A 141 -3.70 8.22 7.96
N SER A 142 -3.88 9.28 8.75
CA SER A 142 -3.70 10.64 8.23
C SER A 142 -2.25 10.89 7.76
N PRO A 143 -2.07 11.69 6.69
CA PRO A 143 -0.74 12.06 6.20
C PRO A 143 0.16 12.70 7.28
N GLU A 144 -0.44 13.54 8.14
CA GLU A 144 0.27 14.20 9.25
C GLU A 144 0.84 13.19 10.25
N THR A 145 0.08 12.12 10.53
CA THR A 145 0.54 11.02 11.39
C THR A 145 1.73 10.32 10.76
N THR A 146 1.66 9.97 9.47
CA THR A 146 2.75 9.31 8.76
C THR A 146 4.00 10.21 8.69
N LEU A 147 3.83 11.50 8.43
CA LEU A 147 4.93 12.49 8.43
C LEU A 147 5.60 12.60 9.81
N ALA A 148 4.80 12.67 10.87
CA ALA A 148 5.31 12.73 12.23
C ALA A 148 6.14 11.48 12.58
N ILE A 149 5.64 10.30 12.21
CA ILE A 149 6.36 9.03 12.38
C ILE A 149 7.67 9.04 11.59
N ALA A 150 7.64 9.40 10.30
CA ALA A 150 8.84 9.44 9.47
C ALA A 150 9.91 10.37 10.06
N LYS A 151 9.54 11.57 10.51
CA LYS A 151 10.45 12.50 11.17
C LYS A 151 11.02 11.93 12.49
N ALA A 152 10.18 11.30 13.31
CA ALA A 152 10.61 10.68 14.56
C ALA A 152 11.59 9.50 14.34
N GLU A 153 11.41 8.79 13.22
CA GLU A 153 12.27 7.67 12.80
C GLU A 153 13.55 8.14 12.05
N GLY A 154 13.76 9.44 11.90
CA GLY A 154 15.02 10.02 11.39
C GLY A 154 15.07 10.16 9.87
N PHE A 155 13.96 10.14 9.17
CA PHE A 155 13.95 10.55 7.77
C PHE A 155 14.11 12.07 7.66
N ASP A 156 14.99 12.50 6.74
CA ASP A 156 15.17 13.92 6.44
C ASP A 156 14.04 14.41 5.52
N ALA A 157 13.07 15.11 6.11
CA ALA A 157 11.87 15.54 5.40
C ALA A 157 12.13 16.61 4.32
N ASP A 158 13.27 17.27 4.36
CA ASP A 158 13.65 18.31 3.39
C ASP A 158 14.28 17.72 2.13
N LYS A 159 14.59 16.42 2.16
CA LYS A 159 15.19 15.70 1.04
C LYS A 159 14.18 14.89 0.27
N PHE A 160 14.02 15.26 -0.99
CA PHE A 160 13.11 14.62 -1.93
C PHE A 160 13.67 14.74 -3.34
N HIS A 161 13.59 13.65 -4.13
CA HIS A 161 13.93 13.68 -5.54
C HIS A 161 13.21 12.60 -6.33
N GLU A 162 13.34 12.66 -7.64
CA GLU A 162 12.88 11.64 -8.57
C GLU A 162 14.04 10.78 -9.04
N ASP A 163 13.77 9.46 -9.18
CA ASP A 163 14.76 8.51 -9.67
C ASP A 163 14.08 7.38 -10.49
N THR A 164 14.85 6.36 -10.81
CA THR A 164 14.39 5.15 -11.49
C THR A 164 14.81 3.92 -10.67
N TRP A 165 13.87 3.02 -10.41
CA TRP A 165 14.10 1.76 -9.72
C TRP A 165 13.56 0.60 -10.57
N GLU A 166 14.41 -0.38 -10.90
CA GLU A 166 14.04 -1.53 -11.74
C GLU A 166 13.32 -1.13 -13.04
N GLY A 167 13.80 -0.04 -13.67
CA GLY A 167 13.23 0.50 -14.92
C GLY A 167 11.94 1.29 -14.77
N LYS A 168 11.45 1.52 -13.54
CA LYS A 168 10.23 2.29 -13.25
C LYS A 168 10.56 3.62 -12.60
N PRO A 169 9.84 4.70 -12.96
CA PRO A 169 9.97 5.99 -12.28
C PRO A 169 9.54 5.88 -10.81
N VAL A 170 10.32 6.46 -9.91
CA VAL A 170 10.04 6.49 -8.47
C VAL A 170 10.22 7.89 -7.89
N TYR A 171 9.59 8.12 -6.75
CA TYR A 171 9.90 9.20 -5.82
C TYR A 171 10.77 8.65 -4.70
N VAL A 172 11.73 9.44 -4.25
CA VAL A 172 12.62 9.14 -3.12
C VAL A 172 12.45 10.21 -2.07
N PHE A 173 12.18 9.79 -0.83
CA PHE A 173 12.05 10.64 0.34
C PHE A 173 13.14 10.29 1.36
N GLY A 174 13.81 11.30 1.90
CA GLY A 174 14.79 11.16 2.98
C GLY A 174 16.24 11.28 2.56
N ALA A 175 16.56 11.37 1.27
CA ALA A 175 17.93 11.46 0.78
C ALA A 175 18.08 12.34 -0.46
N GLU A 176 19.30 12.82 -0.70
CA GLU A 176 19.71 13.45 -1.96
C GLU A 176 19.91 12.41 -3.06
N LYS A 177 19.79 12.85 -4.31
CA LYS A 177 20.02 11.97 -5.45
C LYS A 177 21.43 11.38 -5.46
N GLY A 178 21.49 10.04 -5.53
CA GLY A 178 22.74 9.28 -5.52
C GLY A 178 23.25 8.92 -4.11
N ASP A 179 22.63 9.43 -3.05
CA ASP A 179 22.91 8.99 -1.68
C ASP A 179 22.11 7.70 -1.40
N LEU A 180 22.82 6.58 -1.23
CA LEU A 180 22.27 5.28 -0.86
C LEU A 180 22.62 4.86 0.59
N LYS A 181 23.14 5.79 1.39
CA LYS A 181 23.56 5.54 2.78
C LYS A 181 22.59 6.15 3.80
N SER A 182 21.96 7.26 3.47
CA SER A 182 20.97 7.88 4.35
C SER A 182 19.67 7.07 4.38
N LYS A 183 18.97 7.15 5.53
CA LYS A 183 17.64 6.56 5.70
C LYS A 183 16.64 7.17 4.72
N GLN A 184 16.03 6.36 3.88
CA GLN A 184 15.18 6.81 2.80
C GLN A 184 14.19 5.73 2.35
N PHE A 185 13.05 6.14 1.84
CA PHE A 185 12.12 5.21 1.20
C PHE A 185 11.74 5.66 -0.22
N TRP A 186 11.37 4.68 -1.02
CA TRP A 186 11.11 4.83 -2.45
C TRP A 186 9.67 4.41 -2.77
N VAL A 187 9.00 5.19 -3.60
CA VAL A 187 7.60 5.00 -3.98
C VAL A 187 7.47 4.99 -5.49
N GLU A 188 6.90 3.94 -6.05
CA GLU A 188 6.61 3.84 -7.47
C GLU A 188 5.56 4.88 -7.88
N LYS A 189 5.83 5.65 -8.95
CA LYS A 189 5.04 6.83 -9.30
C LYS A 189 3.65 6.52 -9.84
N GLU A 190 3.49 5.44 -10.59
CA GLU A 190 2.23 5.14 -11.29
C GLU A 190 1.10 4.81 -10.31
N ARG A 191 1.38 3.97 -9.32
CA ARG A 191 0.41 3.50 -8.34
C ARG A 191 0.59 4.11 -6.96
N LEU A 192 1.67 4.89 -6.74
CA LEU A 192 2.05 5.46 -5.45
C LEU A 192 2.22 4.38 -4.37
N LEU A 193 2.87 3.26 -4.74
CA LEU A 193 3.14 2.15 -3.84
C LEU A 193 4.58 2.21 -3.32
N PHE A 194 4.74 1.96 -2.03
CA PHE A 194 6.05 1.82 -1.38
C PHE A 194 6.80 0.61 -1.97
N VAL A 195 8.02 0.79 -2.42
CA VAL A 195 8.78 -0.29 -3.09
C VAL A 195 10.13 -0.59 -2.46
N ARG A 196 10.72 0.35 -1.69
CA ARG A 196 12.07 0.15 -1.13
C ARG A 196 12.28 1.02 0.10
N LEU A 197 12.95 0.46 1.10
CA LEU A 197 13.48 1.16 2.27
C LEU A 197 14.98 0.92 2.35
N LEU A 198 15.77 1.98 2.45
CA LEU A 198 17.17 1.90 2.86
C LEU A 198 17.28 2.37 4.31
N GLU A 199 17.80 1.51 5.17
CA GLU A 199 17.92 1.78 6.59
C GLU A 199 19.35 1.48 7.08
N PRO A 200 20.10 2.51 7.51
CA PRO A 200 21.43 2.30 8.11
C PRO A 200 21.31 1.47 9.39
N ASP A 201 22.24 0.54 9.58
CA ASP A 201 22.34 -0.19 10.84
C ASP A 201 22.68 0.77 11.99
N ALA A 202 21.98 0.63 13.11
CA ALA A 202 22.12 1.54 14.25
C ALA A 202 23.52 1.49 14.91
N LYS A 203 24.32 0.43 14.69
CA LYS A 203 25.65 0.23 15.25
C LYS A 203 26.76 0.47 14.24
N ASP A 204 26.46 0.39 12.95
CA ASP A 204 27.43 0.51 11.87
C ASP A 204 26.74 1.15 10.65
N SER A 205 26.80 2.47 10.58
CA SER A 205 26.14 3.24 9.51
C SER A 205 26.66 2.95 8.09
N GLU A 206 27.78 2.21 7.95
CA GLU A 206 28.24 1.73 6.64
C GLU A 206 27.47 0.50 6.17
N LYS A 207 26.78 -0.17 7.07
CA LYS A 207 25.86 -1.28 6.74
C LYS A 207 24.46 -0.76 6.50
N ILE A 208 23.96 -1.01 5.33
CA ILE A 208 22.63 -0.57 4.91
C ILE A 208 21.78 -1.81 4.67
N GLN A 209 20.68 -1.90 5.40
CA GLN A 209 19.61 -2.82 5.03
C GLN A 209 18.82 -2.23 3.87
N ASP A 210 18.72 -2.98 2.78
CA ASP A 210 17.93 -2.65 1.60
C ASP A 210 16.72 -3.57 1.56
N ILE A 211 15.57 -3.05 1.95
CA ILE A 211 14.32 -3.79 2.05
C ILE A 211 13.47 -3.46 0.84
N ARG A 212 13.00 -4.48 0.12
CA ARG A 212 12.32 -4.36 -1.17
C ARG A 212 10.94 -5.00 -1.11
N PHE A 213 9.93 -4.26 -1.52
CA PHE A 213 8.56 -4.72 -1.67
C PHE A 213 8.28 -4.97 -3.16
N ALA A 214 7.97 -6.21 -3.49
CA ALA A 214 7.83 -6.69 -4.87
C ALA A 214 6.56 -7.54 -5.04
N ASP A 215 6.33 -8.01 -6.27
CA ASP A 215 5.17 -8.84 -6.63
C ASP A 215 3.85 -8.25 -6.12
N TYR A 216 3.63 -6.96 -6.42
CA TYR A 216 2.40 -6.30 -6.05
C TYR A 216 1.19 -6.91 -6.76
N ARG A 217 0.24 -7.43 -5.97
CA ARG A 217 -1.01 -8.03 -6.43
C ARG A 217 -2.19 -7.14 -6.06
N PRO A 218 -3.19 -7.00 -6.93
CA PRO A 218 -4.44 -6.32 -6.58
C PRO A 218 -5.12 -7.00 -5.40
N LEU A 219 -5.58 -6.20 -4.42
CA LEU A 219 -6.33 -6.67 -3.27
C LEU A 219 -7.53 -5.73 -3.04
N GLY A 220 -8.69 -6.11 -3.54
CA GLY A 220 -9.85 -5.24 -3.61
C GLY A 220 -9.59 -4.03 -4.52
N LYS A 221 -9.66 -2.83 -3.95
CA LYS A 221 -9.30 -1.58 -4.64
C LYS A 221 -7.90 -1.08 -4.28
N GLY A 222 -7.20 -1.81 -3.43
CA GLY A 222 -5.81 -1.56 -3.03
C GLY A 222 -4.85 -2.59 -3.61
N TRP A 223 -3.71 -2.72 -2.98
CA TRP A 223 -2.61 -3.60 -3.39
C TRP A 223 -1.95 -4.24 -2.17
N ILE A 224 -1.29 -5.36 -2.38
CA ILE A 224 -0.38 -5.98 -1.40
C ILE A 224 0.88 -6.45 -2.12
N ALA A 225 2.04 -6.15 -1.55
CA ALA A 225 3.30 -6.79 -1.97
C ALA A 225 3.26 -8.25 -1.50
N ALA A 226 3.36 -9.19 -2.41
CA ALA A 226 3.36 -10.61 -2.06
C ALA A 226 4.79 -11.17 -1.85
N LEU A 227 5.80 -10.35 -2.08
CA LEU A 227 7.20 -10.64 -1.84
C LEU A 227 7.87 -9.45 -1.15
N VAL A 228 8.54 -9.72 -0.02
CA VAL A 228 9.45 -8.77 0.63
C VAL A 228 10.83 -9.42 0.69
N GLU A 229 11.86 -8.68 0.33
CA GLU A 229 13.25 -9.14 0.42
C GLU A 229 14.07 -8.16 1.25
N VAL A 230 14.92 -8.69 2.09
CA VAL A 230 15.91 -7.92 2.86
C VAL A 230 17.31 -8.28 2.35
N HIS A 231 18.06 -7.26 1.96
CA HIS A 231 19.43 -7.38 1.51
C HIS A 231 20.36 -6.65 2.49
N ASP A 232 21.50 -7.23 2.79
CA ASP A 232 22.60 -6.64 3.57
C ASP A 232 23.88 -6.74 2.76
N GLY A 233 24.57 -5.61 2.55
CA GLY A 233 25.75 -5.56 1.70
C GLY A 233 25.50 -6.07 0.27
N GLY A 234 24.29 -5.87 -0.26
CA GLY A 234 23.89 -6.32 -1.60
C GLY A 234 23.53 -7.82 -1.70
N LYS A 235 23.60 -8.58 -0.59
CA LYS A 235 23.23 -9.99 -0.55
C LYS A 235 21.87 -10.15 0.10
N LYS A 236 20.98 -10.96 -0.49
CA LYS A 236 19.71 -11.33 0.13
C LYS A 236 19.98 -12.17 1.37
N VAL A 237 19.48 -11.68 2.52
CA VAL A 237 19.62 -12.33 3.83
C VAL A 237 18.29 -12.85 4.37
N PHE A 238 17.17 -12.29 3.88
CA PHE A 238 15.84 -12.71 4.30
C PHE A 238 14.83 -12.48 3.17
N SER A 239 13.79 -13.30 3.10
CA SER A 239 12.63 -13.05 2.25
C SER A 239 11.34 -13.53 2.89
N GLU A 240 10.25 -12.86 2.54
CA GLU A 240 8.87 -13.13 2.91
C GLU A 240 8.06 -13.35 1.64
N GLU A 241 7.39 -14.49 1.54
CA GLU A 241 6.47 -14.82 0.46
C GLU A 241 5.07 -14.98 1.03
N TYR A 242 4.10 -14.16 0.59
CA TYR A 242 2.75 -14.13 1.13
C TYR A 242 1.79 -14.99 0.31
N SER A 243 1.00 -15.79 1.01
CA SER A 243 -0.06 -16.64 0.48
C SER A 243 -1.33 -16.52 1.34
N ASP A 244 -2.43 -17.13 0.90
CA ASP A 244 -3.72 -17.11 1.61
C ASP A 244 -4.19 -15.73 2.07
N ILE A 245 -3.92 -14.72 1.23
CA ILE A 245 -4.18 -13.32 1.55
C ILE A 245 -5.69 -13.05 1.56
N LYS A 246 -6.21 -12.55 2.69
CA LYS A 246 -7.64 -12.20 2.86
C LYS A 246 -7.74 -10.78 3.40
N MET A 247 -8.48 -9.93 2.67
CA MET A 247 -8.78 -8.57 3.11
C MET A 247 -10.10 -8.49 3.86
N ASN A 248 -10.23 -7.47 4.73
CA ASN A 248 -11.44 -7.14 5.46
C ASN A 248 -12.03 -8.32 6.25
N ALA A 249 -11.17 -9.25 6.69
CA ALA A 249 -11.55 -10.31 7.60
C ALA A 249 -12.06 -9.71 8.93
N LYS A 250 -13.12 -10.31 9.49
CA LYS A 250 -13.60 -9.91 10.81
C LYS A 250 -12.67 -10.49 11.85
N LEU A 251 -11.83 -9.65 12.44
CA LEU A 251 -10.88 -10.01 13.49
C LEU A 251 -11.44 -9.64 14.86
N ASP A 252 -11.28 -10.55 15.83
CA ASP A 252 -11.57 -10.24 17.24
C ASP A 252 -10.46 -9.31 17.77
N PRO A 253 -10.78 -8.12 18.32
CA PRO A 253 -9.77 -7.24 18.92
C PRO A 253 -8.91 -7.89 19.99
N ALA A 254 -9.40 -8.95 20.63
CA ALA A 254 -8.67 -9.72 21.64
C ALA A 254 -7.37 -10.33 21.12
N ILE A 255 -7.25 -10.59 19.81
CA ILE A 255 -5.99 -11.11 19.23
C ILE A 255 -4.81 -10.14 19.36
N TYR A 256 -5.09 -8.86 19.61
CA TYR A 256 -4.08 -7.81 19.81
C TYR A 256 -3.85 -7.48 21.29
N ASP A 257 -4.52 -8.15 22.22
CA ASP A 257 -4.26 -8.05 23.67
C ASP A 257 -3.10 -8.97 24.05
N PRO A 258 -1.96 -8.44 24.57
CA PRO A 258 -0.84 -9.25 25.01
C PRO A 258 -1.22 -10.33 26.04
N LYS A 259 -2.24 -10.10 26.87
CA LYS A 259 -2.71 -11.06 27.88
C LYS A 259 -3.46 -12.23 27.26
N GLN A 260 -3.92 -12.09 26.03
CA GLN A 260 -4.70 -13.09 25.32
C GLN A 260 -3.94 -13.72 24.15
N PHE A 261 -2.63 -13.48 24.03
CA PHE A 261 -1.83 -13.95 22.90
C PHE A 261 -1.95 -15.46 22.66
N THR A 262 -2.04 -16.26 23.74
CA THR A 262 -2.15 -17.74 23.66
C THR A 262 -3.57 -18.27 23.61
N THR A 263 -4.58 -17.43 23.85
CA THR A 263 -5.99 -17.87 23.97
C THR A 263 -6.89 -17.33 22.88
N ALA A 264 -6.56 -16.16 22.34
CA ALA A 264 -7.27 -15.57 21.21
C ALA A 264 -6.50 -15.83 19.91
N HIS A 265 -7.12 -16.50 18.95
CA HIS A 265 -6.53 -16.82 17.66
C HIS A 265 -7.49 -16.42 16.54
N TRP A 266 -6.95 -16.02 15.41
CA TRP A 266 -7.69 -15.62 14.20
C TRP A 266 -7.68 -16.71 13.13
N GLU A 267 -6.69 -17.60 13.15
CA GLU A 267 -6.64 -18.83 12.37
C GLU A 267 -7.30 -19.96 13.18
N LYS A 268 -8.13 -20.77 12.50
CA LYS A 268 -8.80 -21.93 13.07
C LYS A 268 -8.30 -23.20 12.41
#